data_9049de4fbcfecad89d3a041d00dd7a57
#
_entry.id   9049de4fbcfecad89d3a041d00dd7a57
#
_cell.length_a   1.000
_cell.length_b   1.000
_cell.length_c   1.000
_cell.angle_alpha   90.00
_cell.angle_beta   90.00
_cell.angle_gamma   90.00
#
_symmetry.space_group_name_H-M   'P 1'
#
loop_
_entity.id
_entity.type
_entity.pdbx_description
1 polymer ?
#
loop_
_entity_poly.entity_id
_entity_poly.type
_entity_poly.pdbx_seq_one_letter_code
_entity_poly.pdbx_strand_id
1 'polypeptide(L)'
;MKKIVVIEDDTDLFALLRYNLEKDGFATAGLQTGRGAIELCRQTRPDLVLLDIMLPDSDGLDICKAIRREPDLAGIPIIFLTARASETDRIIGLELGANDYVVKPFFMRELIARIKLQFRNQAAPVRVLEAGGVELDRTSCHVRLHGAPLALTATEFRLLEFLMTRPGVVFSREQLLNAVWGQDRAITDRAVDVYVLRLRQKVEEDPGRPALIHSVRGFGYTFEPRRAAGTASK
;
A
#
# COMPACT_ATOMS: atom_id res chain seq x y z
N MET A 1 -14.47 15.03 -3.42
CA MET A 1 -15.10 13.71 -3.72
C MET A 1 -14.12 12.93 -4.57
N LYS A 2 -13.80 11.68 -4.21
CA LYS A 2 -12.87 10.83 -4.96
C LYS A 2 -13.49 10.42 -6.30
N LYS A 3 -12.70 10.46 -7.39
CA LYS A 3 -13.13 10.19 -8.75
C LYS A 3 -12.59 8.85 -9.25
N ILE A 4 -13.46 8.01 -9.77
CA ILE A 4 -13.12 6.69 -10.30
C ILE A 4 -13.45 6.65 -11.80
N VAL A 5 -12.47 6.26 -12.61
CA VAL A 5 -12.71 5.92 -14.02
C VAL A 5 -12.99 4.44 -14.13
N VAL A 6 -14.05 4.08 -14.84
CA VAL A 6 -14.46 2.70 -15.11
C VAL A 6 -14.30 2.42 -16.60
N ILE A 7 -13.55 1.38 -16.96
CA ILE A 7 -13.38 0.91 -18.35
C ILE A 7 -13.81 -0.54 -18.37
N GLU A 8 -15.02 -0.77 -18.90
CA GLU A 8 -15.74 -2.05 -18.85
C GLU A 8 -16.69 -2.12 -20.03
N ASP A 9 -16.60 -3.14 -20.87
CA ASP A 9 -17.39 -3.27 -22.08
C ASP A 9 -18.80 -3.81 -21.85
N ASP A 10 -18.99 -4.63 -20.83
CA ASP A 10 -20.32 -5.13 -20.46
C ASP A 10 -21.19 -3.97 -19.97
N THR A 11 -22.22 -3.64 -20.72
CA THR A 11 -23.11 -2.50 -20.48
C THR A 11 -23.83 -2.61 -19.13
N ASP A 12 -24.26 -3.80 -18.74
CA ASP A 12 -25.00 -4.03 -17.50
C ASP A 12 -24.08 -3.92 -16.30
N LEU A 13 -22.91 -4.53 -16.40
CA LEU A 13 -21.88 -4.44 -15.36
C LEU A 13 -21.36 -2.98 -15.21
N PHE A 14 -21.14 -2.30 -16.32
CA PHE A 14 -20.74 -0.89 -16.33
C PHE A 14 -21.77 -0.01 -15.60
N ALA A 15 -23.06 -0.18 -15.93
CA ALA A 15 -24.15 0.56 -15.27
C ALA A 15 -24.24 0.23 -13.77
N LEU A 16 -24.11 -1.06 -13.43
CA LEU A 16 -24.12 -1.54 -12.04
C LEU A 16 -22.94 -0.98 -11.23
N LEU A 17 -21.73 -0.96 -11.80
CA LEU A 17 -20.54 -0.37 -11.18
C LEU A 17 -20.78 1.11 -10.90
N ARG A 18 -21.17 1.87 -11.90
CA ARG A 18 -21.41 3.32 -11.73
C ARG A 18 -22.45 3.60 -10.66
N TYR A 19 -23.59 2.94 -10.73
CA TYR A 19 -24.66 3.13 -9.74
C TYR A 19 -24.18 2.92 -8.29
N ASN A 20 -23.47 1.79 -8.05
CA ASN A 20 -23.02 1.47 -6.69
C ASN A 20 -21.89 2.38 -6.21
N LEU A 21 -20.97 2.77 -7.10
CA LEU A 21 -19.90 3.69 -6.76
C LEU A 21 -20.45 5.09 -6.43
N GLU A 22 -21.40 5.60 -7.22
CA GLU A 22 -22.04 6.90 -6.97
C GLU A 22 -22.85 6.87 -5.67
N LYS A 23 -23.56 5.78 -5.40
CA LYS A 23 -24.28 5.57 -4.13
C LYS A 23 -23.34 5.56 -2.92
N ASP A 24 -22.11 5.08 -3.09
CA ASP A 24 -21.09 5.05 -2.03
C ASP A 24 -20.26 6.37 -1.93
N GLY A 25 -20.66 7.41 -2.69
CA GLY A 25 -20.12 8.76 -2.61
C GLY A 25 -18.91 9.03 -3.50
N PHE A 26 -18.65 8.20 -4.51
CA PHE A 26 -17.61 8.45 -5.51
C PHE A 26 -18.17 9.19 -6.73
N ALA A 27 -17.34 10.02 -7.37
CA ALA A 27 -17.65 10.51 -8.71
C ALA A 27 -17.19 9.48 -9.74
N THR A 28 -17.99 9.22 -10.76
CA THR A 28 -17.65 8.27 -11.81
C THR A 28 -17.55 8.89 -13.18
N ALA A 29 -16.60 8.44 -13.98
CA ALA A 29 -16.53 8.63 -15.42
C ALA A 29 -16.14 7.28 -16.03
N GLY A 30 -16.42 7.05 -17.32
CA GLY A 30 -15.99 5.78 -17.88
C GLY A 30 -16.25 5.61 -19.36
N LEU A 31 -15.72 4.52 -19.89
CA LEU A 31 -15.83 4.08 -21.28
C LEU A 31 -16.17 2.59 -21.32
N GLN A 32 -16.86 2.19 -22.38
CA GLN A 32 -17.14 0.78 -22.68
C GLN A 32 -16.16 0.18 -23.69
N THR A 33 -15.09 0.90 -23.98
CA THR A 33 -14.00 0.51 -24.89
C THR A 33 -12.67 0.98 -24.34
N GLY A 34 -11.58 0.35 -24.75
CA GLY A 34 -10.23 0.81 -24.37
C GLY A 34 -9.79 2.07 -25.12
N ARG A 35 -10.38 2.31 -26.30
CA ARG A 35 -10.09 3.51 -27.08
C ARG A 35 -10.47 4.77 -26.32
N GLY A 36 -9.51 5.67 -26.16
CA GLY A 36 -9.71 6.92 -25.42
C GLY A 36 -9.49 6.82 -23.91
N ALA A 37 -9.16 5.63 -23.37
CA ALA A 37 -8.94 5.42 -21.93
C ALA A 37 -7.87 6.35 -21.35
N ILE A 38 -6.74 6.49 -22.03
CA ILE A 38 -5.64 7.38 -21.61
C ILE A 38 -6.09 8.84 -21.62
N GLU A 39 -6.76 9.24 -22.68
CA GLU A 39 -7.25 10.62 -22.83
C GLU A 39 -8.30 10.95 -21.75
N LEU A 40 -9.23 10.02 -21.48
CA LEU A 40 -10.18 10.18 -20.39
C LEU A 40 -9.46 10.31 -19.03
N CYS A 41 -8.43 9.53 -18.77
CA CYS A 41 -7.64 9.62 -17.53
C CYS A 41 -6.92 10.98 -17.43
N ARG A 42 -6.36 11.51 -18.55
CA ARG A 42 -5.73 12.84 -18.57
C ARG A 42 -6.72 13.95 -18.25
N GLN A 43 -7.91 13.91 -18.87
CA GLN A 43 -8.95 14.93 -18.68
C GLN A 43 -9.57 14.88 -17.29
N THR A 44 -9.82 13.68 -16.79
CA THR A 44 -10.52 13.49 -15.51
C THR A 44 -9.61 13.52 -14.32
N ARG A 45 -8.32 13.18 -14.46
CA ARG A 45 -7.34 12.96 -13.38
C ARG A 45 -7.97 12.14 -12.24
N PRO A 46 -8.31 10.87 -12.51
CA PRO A 46 -9.01 10.05 -11.53
C PRO A 46 -8.12 9.69 -10.34
N ASP A 47 -8.76 9.43 -9.21
CA ASP A 47 -8.09 8.91 -8.03
C ASP A 47 -7.88 7.38 -8.10
N LEU A 48 -8.61 6.69 -8.99
CA LEU A 48 -8.51 5.25 -9.22
C LEU A 48 -9.11 4.88 -10.58
N VAL A 49 -8.57 3.84 -11.22
CA VAL A 49 -9.10 3.24 -12.44
C VAL A 49 -9.55 1.82 -12.16
N LEU A 50 -10.79 1.48 -12.49
CA LEU A 50 -11.27 0.11 -12.67
C LEU A 50 -11.15 -0.23 -14.14
N LEU A 51 -10.46 -1.31 -14.46
CA LEU A 51 -10.09 -1.64 -15.84
C LEU A 51 -10.35 -3.13 -16.13
N ASP A 52 -11.24 -3.41 -17.07
CA ASP A 52 -11.32 -4.77 -17.59
C ASP A 52 -10.08 -5.12 -18.40
N ILE A 53 -9.60 -6.33 -18.24
CA ILE A 53 -8.49 -6.87 -19.03
C ILE A 53 -8.97 -7.19 -20.45
N MET A 54 -10.19 -7.72 -20.60
CA MET A 54 -10.71 -8.22 -21.86
C MET A 54 -11.69 -7.21 -22.47
N LEU A 55 -11.14 -6.20 -23.16
CA LEU A 55 -11.95 -5.23 -23.90
C LEU A 55 -12.03 -5.63 -25.39
N PRO A 56 -13.11 -5.31 -26.10
CA PRO A 56 -13.32 -5.74 -27.49
C PRO A 56 -12.34 -5.13 -28.49
N ASP A 57 -11.73 -4.00 -28.15
CA ASP A 57 -10.88 -3.22 -29.04
C ASP A 57 -9.42 -3.10 -28.55
N SER A 58 -9.10 -3.56 -27.36
CA SER A 58 -7.77 -3.43 -26.76
C SER A 58 -7.56 -4.39 -25.58
N ASP A 59 -6.31 -4.68 -25.27
CA ASP A 59 -5.94 -5.42 -24.06
C ASP A 59 -5.79 -4.44 -22.88
N GLY A 60 -6.52 -4.67 -21.78
CA GLY A 60 -6.43 -3.86 -20.57
C GLY A 60 -5.02 -3.83 -19.97
N LEU A 61 -4.22 -4.88 -20.16
CA LEU A 61 -2.82 -4.89 -19.74
C LEU A 61 -1.99 -3.84 -20.51
N ASP A 62 -2.26 -3.63 -21.80
CA ASP A 62 -1.56 -2.63 -22.59
C ASP A 62 -2.01 -1.20 -22.23
N ILE A 63 -3.29 -1.03 -21.88
CA ILE A 63 -3.80 0.23 -21.32
C ILE A 63 -3.10 0.53 -19.98
N CYS A 64 -2.95 -0.46 -19.11
CA CYS A 64 -2.24 -0.30 -17.85
C CYS A 64 -0.78 0.13 -18.07
N LYS A 65 -0.05 -0.53 -18.97
CA LYS A 65 1.32 -0.16 -19.34
C LYS A 65 1.39 1.28 -19.89
N ALA A 66 0.41 1.68 -20.70
CA ALA A 66 0.35 3.03 -21.25
C ALA A 66 0.12 4.06 -20.14
N ILE A 67 -0.81 3.82 -19.20
CA ILE A 67 -1.02 4.68 -18.01
C ILE A 67 0.28 4.79 -17.19
N ARG A 68 1.01 3.69 -16.98
CA ARG A 68 2.27 3.70 -16.22
C ARG A 68 3.42 4.45 -16.88
N ARG A 69 3.39 4.60 -18.21
CA ARG A 69 4.38 5.40 -18.98
C ARG A 69 4.12 6.89 -18.94
N GLU A 70 2.91 7.31 -18.58
CA GLU A 70 2.55 8.72 -18.48
C GLU A 70 2.93 9.26 -17.08
N PRO A 71 3.85 10.23 -16.98
CA PRO A 71 4.33 10.73 -15.68
C PRO A 71 3.21 11.21 -14.75
N ASP A 72 2.19 11.89 -15.30
CA ASP A 72 1.07 12.46 -14.55
C ASP A 72 0.03 11.39 -14.12
N LEU A 73 0.03 10.22 -14.75
CA LEU A 73 -0.92 9.14 -14.51
C LEU A 73 -0.28 7.91 -13.81
N ALA A 74 1.04 7.81 -13.84
CA ALA A 74 1.77 6.63 -13.39
C ALA A 74 1.46 6.22 -11.94
N GLY A 75 1.14 7.19 -11.08
CA GLY A 75 0.81 6.96 -9.67
C GLY A 75 -0.66 6.60 -9.40
N ILE A 76 -1.54 6.64 -10.41
CA ILE A 76 -2.97 6.35 -10.21
C ILE A 76 -3.15 4.85 -9.96
N PRO A 77 -3.81 4.40 -8.87
CA PRO A 77 -4.12 3.01 -8.66
C PRO A 77 -5.01 2.45 -9.76
N ILE A 78 -4.68 1.24 -10.18
CA ILE A 78 -5.45 0.45 -11.12
C ILE A 78 -5.88 -0.83 -10.44
N ILE A 79 -7.18 -1.12 -10.45
CA ILE A 79 -7.75 -2.41 -10.07
C ILE A 79 -8.26 -3.07 -11.35
N PHE A 80 -7.71 -4.23 -11.67
CA PHE A 80 -8.24 -5.02 -12.78
C PHE A 80 -9.55 -5.72 -12.40
N LEU A 81 -10.49 -5.71 -13.35
CA LEU A 81 -11.66 -6.58 -13.36
C LEU A 81 -11.39 -7.66 -14.41
N THR A 82 -11.45 -8.93 -14.06
CA THR A 82 -11.06 -10.00 -14.99
C THR A 82 -11.87 -11.27 -14.84
N ALA A 83 -12.24 -11.89 -15.97
CA ALA A 83 -12.75 -13.24 -15.99
C ALA A 83 -11.64 -14.32 -15.86
N ARG A 84 -10.36 -13.93 -16.03
CA ARG A 84 -9.22 -14.83 -15.93
C ARG A 84 -8.82 -15.04 -14.47
N ALA A 85 -9.02 -16.29 -14.01
CA ALA A 85 -8.69 -16.68 -12.63
C ALA A 85 -7.29 -17.34 -12.51
N SER A 86 -6.51 -17.43 -13.61
CA SER A 86 -5.23 -18.12 -13.56
C SER A 86 -4.22 -17.34 -12.70
N GLU A 87 -3.43 -18.07 -11.93
CA GLU A 87 -2.38 -17.49 -11.09
C GLU A 87 -1.35 -16.70 -11.91
N THR A 88 -1.06 -17.17 -13.12
CA THR A 88 -0.14 -16.53 -14.05
C THR A 88 -0.64 -15.14 -14.50
N ASP A 89 -1.93 -15.01 -14.86
CA ASP A 89 -2.49 -13.72 -15.31
C ASP A 89 -2.49 -12.69 -14.16
N ARG A 90 -2.68 -13.16 -12.92
CA ARG A 90 -2.63 -12.32 -11.72
C ARG A 90 -1.23 -11.77 -11.45
N ILE A 91 -0.21 -12.63 -11.57
CA ILE A 91 1.20 -12.25 -11.40
C ILE A 91 1.58 -11.23 -12.47
N ILE A 92 1.26 -11.49 -13.74
CA ILE A 92 1.55 -10.58 -14.85
C ILE A 92 0.90 -9.20 -14.61
N GLY A 93 -0.37 -9.16 -14.19
CA GLY A 93 -1.07 -7.90 -13.93
C GLY A 93 -0.40 -7.06 -12.83
N LEU A 94 0.06 -7.71 -11.76
CA LEU A 94 0.76 -7.04 -10.65
C LEU A 94 2.19 -6.58 -11.06
N GLU A 95 2.91 -7.40 -11.82
CA GLU A 95 4.24 -7.03 -12.36
C GLU A 95 4.16 -5.83 -13.32
N LEU A 96 3.05 -5.68 -14.05
CA LEU A 96 2.80 -4.54 -14.91
C LEU A 96 2.37 -3.27 -14.15
N GLY A 97 2.31 -3.32 -12.82
CA GLY A 97 2.05 -2.17 -11.96
C GLY A 97 0.60 -1.94 -11.59
N ALA A 98 -0.28 -2.93 -11.76
CA ALA A 98 -1.61 -2.87 -11.14
C ALA A 98 -1.51 -2.96 -9.62
N ASN A 99 -2.45 -2.34 -8.92
CA ASN A 99 -2.47 -2.28 -7.46
C ASN A 99 -3.30 -3.41 -6.83
N ASP A 100 -4.26 -3.94 -7.58
CA ASP A 100 -5.11 -5.05 -7.17
C ASP A 100 -5.83 -5.64 -8.39
N TYR A 101 -6.52 -6.76 -8.19
CA TYR A 101 -7.41 -7.36 -9.21
C TYR A 101 -8.61 -8.01 -8.52
N VAL A 102 -9.72 -8.07 -9.25
CA VAL A 102 -10.97 -8.68 -8.81
C VAL A 102 -11.48 -9.62 -9.90
N VAL A 103 -11.69 -10.88 -9.54
CA VAL A 103 -12.14 -11.91 -10.48
C VAL A 103 -13.65 -11.85 -10.63
N LYS A 104 -14.14 -11.82 -11.86
CA LYS A 104 -15.57 -11.92 -12.20
C LYS A 104 -16.04 -13.40 -12.10
N PRO A 105 -17.23 -13.69 -11.50
CA PRO A 105 -18.14 -12.75 -10.85
C PRO A 105 -17.69 -12.36 -9.43
N PHE A 106 -17.92 -11.13 -9.02
CA PHE A 106 -17.56 -10.60 -7.71
C PHE A 106 -18.75 -9.96 -6.97
N PHE A 107 -18.62 -9.86 -5.66
CA PHE A 107 -19.59 -9.11 -4.87
C PHE A 107 -19.24 -7.62 -4.87
N MET A 108 -20.22 -6.76 -5.11
CA MET A 108 -20.03 -5.31 -5.14
C MET A 108 -19.43 -4.76 -3.82
N ARG A 109 -19.83 -5.35 -2.69
CA ARG A 109 -19.26 -4.98 -1.37
C ARG A 109 -17.76 -5.26 -1.27
N GLU A 110 -17.30 -6.35 -1.88
CA GLU A 110 -15.88 -6.69 -1.92
C GLU A 110 -15.11 -5.67 -2.76
N LEU A 111 -15.58 -5.35 -3.96
CA LEU A 111 -14.96 -4.36 -4.83
C LEU A 111 -14.84 -3.00 -4.13
N ILE A 112 -15.92 -2.52 -3.51
CA ILE A 112 -15.93 -1.25 -2.78
C ILE A 112 -14.94 -1.27 -1.61
N ALA A 113 -14.84 -2.38 -0.88
CA ALA A 113 -13.86 -2.51 0.20
C ALA A 113 -12.40 -2.42 -0.32
N ARG A 114 -12.10 -3.05 -1.46
CA ARG A 114 -10.79 -2.98 -2.12
C ARG A 114 -10.48 -1.56 -2.63
N ILE A 115 -11.44 -0.88 -3.23
CA ILE A 115 -11.32 0.53 -3.65
C ILE A 115 -10.98 1.41 -2.44
N LYS A 116 -11.73 1.28 -1.34
CA LYS A 116 -11.49 2.04 -0.10
C LYS A 116 -10.10 1.74 0.49
N LEU A 117 -9.61 0.51 0.35
CA LEU A 117 -8.27 0.14 0.78
C LEU A 117 -7.20 0.88 -0.07
N GLN A 118 -7.38 0.96 -1.40
CA GLN A 118 -6.46 1.72 -2.25
C GLN A 118 -6.44 3.20 -1.87
N PHE A 119 -7.58 3.80 -1.57
CA PHE A 119 -7.62 5.20 -1.12
C PHE A 119 -6.98 5.43 0.25
N ARG A 120 -7.08 4.47 1.17
CA ARG A 120 -6.34 4.54 2.44
C ARG A 120 -4.83 4.46 2.22
N ASN A 121 -4.39 3.67 1.27
CA ASN A 121 -2.98 3.57 0.89
C ASN A 121 -2.49 4.80 0.10
N GLN A 122 -3.42 5.53 -0.54
CA GLN A 122 -3.17 6.81 -1.25
C GLN A 122 -3.24 8.05 -0.35
N ALA A 123 -3.79 7.98 0.84
CA ALA A 123 -3.57 9.03 1.83
C ALA A 123 -2.06 9.22 1.86
N ALA A 124 -1.57 10.34 1.29
CA ALA A 124 -0.20 10.56 0.81
C ALA A 124 0.76 9.82 1.70
N PRO A 125 1.59 8.90 1.20
CA PRO A 125 2.44 8.12 2.09
C PRO A 125 3.09 9.17 2.98
N VAL A 126 2.81 9.10 4.29
CA VAL A 126 3.33 10.09 5.23
C VAL A 126 4.80 10.11 4.91
N ARG A 127 5.24 11.17 4.21
CA ARG A 127 6.58 11.25 3.63
C ARG A 127 7.61 11.07 4.73
N VAL A 128 7.27 11.60 5.90
CA VAL A 128 8.05 11.48 7.11
C VAL A 128 7.18 10.81 8.16
N LEU A 129 7.58 9.63 8.61
CA LEU A 129 7.01 8.99 9.79
C LEU A 129 7.68 9.59 11.02
N GLU A 130 6.89 10.12 11.94
CA GLU A 130 7.39 10.72 13.18
C GLU A 130 6.74 10.06 14.39
N ALA A 131 7.54 9.45 15.24
CA ALA A 131 7.09 8.90 16.50
C ALA A 131 8.26 8.62 17.45
N GLY A 132 8.09 8.96 18.73
CA GLY A 132 9.10 8.68 19.78
C GLY A 132 10.46 9.32 19.55
N GLY A 133 10.51 10.50 18.91
CA GLY A 133 11.77 11.18 18.56
C GLY A 133 12.45 10.64 17.30
N VAL A 134 11.88 9.62 16.66
CA VAL A 134 12.34 9.11 15.36
C VAL A 134 11.59 9.83 14.25
N GLU A 135 12.34 10.39 13.30
CA GLU A 135 11.85 10.95 12.03
C GLU A 135 12.41 10.10 10.89
N LEU A 136 11.55 9.49 10.09
CA LEU A 136 11.93 8.62 8.96
C LEU A 136 11.36 9.18 7.67
N ASP A 137 12.20 9.75 6.80
CA ASP A 137 11.79 10.20 5.45
C ASP A 137 11.84 9.02 4.47
N ARG A 138 10.67 8.58 4.04
CA ARG A 138 10.46 7.45 3.11
C ARG A 138 10.94 7.73 1.70
N THR A 139 11.03 9.02 1.31
CA THR A 139 11.44 9.42 -0.05
C THR A 139 12.95 9.47 -0.18
N SER A 140 13.63 10.06 0.81
CA SER A 140 15.08 10.19 0.81
C SER A 140 15.79 9.03 1.51
N CYS A 141 15.06 8.13 2.16
CA CYS A 141 15.58 7.04 3.01
C CYS A 141 16.48 7.55 4.16
N HIS A 142 16.26 8.77 4.63
CA HIS A 142 16.97 9.34 5.76
C HIS A 142 16.20 9.12 7.06
N VAL A 143 16.94 8.88 8.13
CA VAL A 143 16.39 8.77 9.48
C VAL A 143 17.10 9.76 10.39
N ARG A 144 16.33 10.37 11.29
CA ARG A 144 16.84 11.19 12.40
C ARG A 144 16.30 10.65 13.71
N LEU A 145 17.10 10.74 14.74
CA LEU A 145 16.70 10.45 16.10
C LEU A 145 16.94 11.71 16.94
N HIS A 146 15.88 12.27 17.53
CA HIS A 146 15.92 13.54 18.25
C HIS A 146 16.59 14.68 17.44
N GLY A 147 16.29 14.73 16.13
CA GLY A 147 16.85 15.72 15.19
C GLY A 147 18.24 15.39 14.66
N ALA A 148 18.99 14.46 15.27
CA ALA A 148 20.32 14.06 14.81
C ALA A 148 20.23 12.97 13.71
N PRO A 149 21.07 13.04 12.65
CA PRO A 149 21.09 12.02 11.61
C PRO A 149 21.44 10.64 12.19
N LEU A 150 20.68 9.60 11.79
CA LEU A 150 20.89 8.23 12.20
C LEU A 150 21.17 7.34 10.98
N ALA A 151 22.33 6.69 10.95
CA ALA A 151 22.71 5.79 9.87
C ALA A 151 22.10 4.39 10.07
N LEU A 152 21.20 4.01 9.18
CA LEU A 152 20.62 2.66 9.10
C LEU A 152 21.04 1.97 7.80
N THR A 153 21.20 0.65 7.86
CA THR A 153 21.27 -0.17 6.65
C THR A 153 19.90 -0.24 5.98
N ALA A 154 19.84 -0.62 4.69
CA ALA A 154 18.58 -0.73 3.97
C ALA A 154 17.57 -1.70 4.63
N THR A 155 18.07 -2.76 5.27
CA THR A 155 17.21 -3.72 5.98
C THR A 155 16.70 -3.16 7.32
N GLU A 156 17.56 -2.49 8.07
CA GLU A 156 17.15 -1.81 9.32
C GLU A 156 16.13 -0.70 9.03
N PHE A 157 16.35 0.05 7.95
CA PHE A 157 15.41 1.08 7.51
C PHE A 157 14.03 0.49 7.21
N ARG A 158 13.97 -0.56 6.38
CA ARG A 158 12.71 -1.22 6.02
C ARG A 158 11.99 -1.81 7.24
N LEU A 159 12.74 -2.39 8.17
CA LEU A 159 12.17 -2.94 9.41
C LEU A 159 11.58 -1.83 10.29
N LEU A 160 12.31 -0.73 10.47
CA LEU A 160 11.84 0.41 11.24
C LEU A 160 10.62 1.06 10.57
N GLU A 161 10.69 1.30 9.26
CA GLU A 161 9.59 1.83 8.46
C GLU A 161 8.33 1.00 8.65
N PHE A 162 8.43 -0.32 8.48
CA PHE A 162 7.28 -1.22 8.59
C PHE A 162 6.64 -1.16 9.98
N LEU A 163 7.45 -1.20 11.03
CA LEU A 163 6.99 -1.09 12.40
C LEU A 163 6.34 0.27 12.70
N MET A 164 6.92 1.37 12.19
CA MET A 164 6.40 2.73 12.38
C MET A 164 5.13 3.04 11.57
N THR A 165 4.82 2.27 10.52
CA THR A 165 3.57 2.49 9.75
C THR A 165 2.31 2.20 10.55
N ARG A 166 2.40 1.36 11.60
CA ARG A 166 1.27 0.96 12.45
C ARG A 166 1.70 0.89 13.92
N PRO A 167 1.91 2.03 14.58
CA PRO A 167 2.27 2.06 16.00
C PRO A 167 1.21 1.34 16.85
N GLY A 168 1.66 0.58 17.84
CA GLY A 168 0.80 -0.20 18.74
C GLY A 168 0.33 -1.55 18.17
N VAL A 169 0.57 -1.83 16.88
CA VAL A 169 0.23 -3.14 16.29
C VAL A 169 1.37 -4.12 16.54
N VAL A 170 1.02 -5.32 17.03
CA VAL A 170 1.96 -6.41 17.21
C VAL A 170 2.08 -7.20 15.90
N PHE A 171 3.29 -7.34 15.39
CA PHE A 171 3.60 -8.14 14.21
C PHE A 171 4.35 -9.42 14.60
N SER A 172 3.93 -10.55 14.03
CA SER A 172 4.67 -11.79 14.20
C SER A 172 6.03 -11.75 13.49
N ARG A 173 6.96 -12.63 13.89
CA ARG A 173 8.26 -12.75 13.21
C ARG A 173 8.09 -13.06 11.72
N GLU A 174 7.17 -13.94 11.39
CA GLU A 174 6.84 -14.28 10.01
C GLU A 174 6.31 -13.08 9.21
N GLN A 175 5.42 -12.27 9.80
CA GLN A 175 4.92 -11.05 9.16
C GLN A 175 6.05 -10.04 8.90
N LEU A 176 6.97 -9.87 9.86
CA LEU A 176 8.13 -8.99 9.72
C LEU A 176 9.11 -9.54 8.69
N LEU A 177 9.35 -10.85 8.69
CA LEU A 177 10.21 -11.51 7.70
C LEU A 177 9.68 -11.28 6.29
N ASN A 178 8.41 -11.58 6.06
CA ASN A 178 7.78 -11.42 4.75
C ASN A 178 7.76 -9.95 4.29
N ALA A 179 7.52 -9.01 5.20
CA ALA A 179 7.47 -7.58 4.87
C ALA A 179 8.83 -6.98 4.49
N VAL A 180 9.92 -7.45 5.13
CA VAL A 180 11.25 -6.84 5.00
C VAL A 180 12.13 -7.59 3.98
N TRP A 181 12.01 -8.90 3.91
CA TRP A 181 12.85 -9.77 3.06
C TRP A 181 12.07 -10.46 1.93
N GLY A 182 10.73 -10.35 1.93
CA GLY A 182 9.91 -11.03 0.94
C GLY A 182 9.88 -12.55 1.14
N GLN A 183 9.72 -13.29 0.04
CA GLN A 183 9.68 -14.76 0.07
C GLN A 183 11.07 -15.41 -0.04
N ASP A 184 12.13 -14.72 0.33
CA ASP A 184 13.47 -15.29 0.32
C ASP A 184 13.59 -16.36 1.41
N ARG A 185 13.45 -17.63 1.01
CA ARG A 185 13.43 -18.80 1.91
C ARG A 185 14.78 -19.10 2.59
N ALA A 186 15.83 -18.36 2.24
CA ALA A 186 17.16 -18.53 2.86
C ALA A 186 17.25 -17.85 4.24
N ILE A 187 16.30 -16.99 4.58
CA ILE A 187 16.31 -16.20 5.81
C ILE A 187 15.31 -16.77 6.82
N THR A 188 15.77 -17.03 8.04
CA THR A 188 14.95 -17.62 9.11
C THR A 188 14.38 -16.56 10.05
N ASP A 189 13.34 -16.90 10.81
CA ASP A 189 12.72 -16.05 11.84
C ASP A 189 13.71 -15.47 12.85
N ARG A 190 14.82 -16.17 13.10
CA ARG A 190 15.92 -15.70 13.97
C ARG A 190 16.62 -14.45 13.43
N ALA A 191 16.58 -14.24 12.12
CA ALA A 191 17.14 -13.01 11.53
C ALA A 191 16.38 -11.77 12.01
N VAL A 192 15.05 -11.87 12.16
CA VAL A 192 14.23 -10.75 12.67
C VAL A 192 14.71 -10.34 14.07
N ASP A 193 14.97 -11.29 14.96
CA ASP A 193 15.42 -11.01 16.33
C ASP A 193 16.78 -10.27 16.31
N VAL A 194 17.70 -10.68 15.42
CA VAL A 194 19.01 -10.04 15.26
C VAL A 194 18.86 -8.60 14.76
N TYR A 195 18.01 -8.38 13.76
CA TYR A 195 17.80 -7.03 13.23
C TYR A 195 17.05 -6.12 14.20
N VAL A 196 16.10 -6.65 14.95
CA VAL A 196 15.44 -5.90 16.05
C VAL A 196 16.47 -5.51 17.11
N LEU A 197 17.37 -6.42 17.50
CA LEU A 197 18.45 -6.09 18.45
C LEU A 197 19.36 -4.98 17.92
N ARG A 198 19.82 -5.08 16.67
CA ARG A 198 20.65 -4.05 16.02
C ARG A 198 19.92 -2.70 15.93
N LEU A 199 18.64 -2.73 15.63
CA LEU A 199 17.83 -1.54 15.54
C LEU A 199 17.69 -0.87 16.92
N ARG A 200 17.39 -1.64 17.98
CA ARG A 200 17.36 -1.15 19.36
C ARG A 200 18.68 -0.50 19.78
N GLN A 201 19.81 -1.10 19.42
CA GLN A 201 21.14 -0.50 19.70
C GLN A 201 21.33 0.89 19.08
N LYS A 202 20.55 1.24 18.08
CA LYS A 202 20.63 2.51 17.36
C LYS A 202 19.55 3.52 17.76
N VAL A 203 18.34 3.05 18.08
CA VAL A 203 17.17 3.93 18.30
C VAL A 203 16.76 4.04 19.77
N GLU A 204 17.24 3.16 20.65
CA GLU A 204 16.90 3.17 22.08
C GLU A 204 18.04 3.76 22.91
N GLU A 205 17.72 4.49 23.97
CA GLU A 205 18.72 4.91 24.95
C GLU A 205 19.30 3.71 25.73
N ASP A 206 18.44 2.76 26.11
CA ASP A 206 18.80 1.48 26.72
C ASP A 206 18.19 0.32 25.95
N PRO A 207 18.96 -0.40 25.12
CA PRO A 207 18.46 -1.56 24.38
C PRO A 207 17.88 -2.68 25.24
N GLY A 208 18.29 -2.77 26.52
CA GLY A 208 17.77 -3.73 27.49
C GLY A 208 16.40 -3.34 28.08
N ARG A 209 16.08 -2.03 28.00
CA ARG A 209 14.79 -1.46 28.44
C ARG A 209 14.16 -0.61 27.33
N PRO A 210 13.81 -1.22 26.21
CA PRO A 210 13.37 -0.50 25.02
C PRO A 210 12.13 0.34 25.30
N ALA A 211 12.14 1.60 24.80
CA ALA A 211 11.05 2.55 24.92
C ALA A 211 10.24 2.66 23.63
N LEU A 212 10.76 2.21 22.49
CA LEU A 212 10.18 2.34 21.17
C LEU A 212 9.75 0.98 20.58
N ILE A 213 10.68 -0.01 20.57
CA ILE A 213 10.45 -1.32 19.96
C ILE A 213 10.30 -2.35 21.06
N HIS A 214 9.08 -2.81 21.32
CA HIS A 214 8.77 -3.75 22.38
C HIS A 214 8.65 -5.18 21.87
N SER A 215 9.11 -6.15 22.69
CA SER A 215 8.82 -7.56 22.46
C SER A 215 7.52 -7.95 23.15
N VAL A 216 6.62 -8.57 22.43
CA VAL A 216 5.42 -9.18 22.99
C VAL A 216 5.64 -10.69 23.03
N ARG A 217 5.82 -11.24 24.25
CA ARG A 217 6.22 -12.65 24.46
C ARG A 217 5.23 -13.60 23.78
N GLY A 218 5.74 -14.48 22.92
CA GLY A 218 4.94 -15.43 22.14
C GLY A 218 4.29 -14.89 20.88
N PHE A 219 4.26 -13.55 20.69
CA PHE A 219 3.58 -12.93 19.54
C PHE A 219 4.54 -12.24 18.54
N GLY A 220 5.55 -11.53 19.00
CA GLY A 220 6.49 -10.83 18.12
C GLY A 220 6.90 -9.46 18.63
N TYR A 221 6.85 -8.45 17.76
CA TYR A 221 7.33 -7.10 18.04
C TYR A 221 6.30 -6.03 17.68
N THR A 222 6.34 -4.92 18.41
CA THR A 222 5.54 -3.71 18.15
C THR A 222 6.42 -2.46 18.29
N PHE A 223 6.08 -1.41 17.55
CA PHE A 223 6.61 -0.08 17.76
C PHE A 223 5.57 0.73 18.53
N GLU A 224 5.87 1.09 19.76
CA GLU A 224 4.96 1.82 20.63
C GLU A 224 5.76 2.81 21.47
N PRO A 225 5.99 4.05 20.94
CA PRO A 225 6.68 5.06 21.72
C PRO A 225 5.86 5.37 22.98
N ARG A 226 6.47 5.20 24.15
CA ARG A 226 5.81 5.62 25.39
C ARG A 226 5.46 7.10 25.26
N ARG A 227 4.19 7.43 25.40
CA ARG A 227 3.79 8.81 25.62
C ARG A 227 4.59 9.29 26.84
N ALA A 228 5.37 10.37 26.66
CA ALA A 228 5.93 11.08 27.80
C ALA A 228 4.78 11.28 28.79
N ALA A 229 4.98 10.78 30.00
CA ALA A 229 3.96 10.91 31.06
C ALA A 229 3.60 12.37 31.15
N GLY A 230 2.40 12.70 30.64
CA GLY A 230 1.90 14.08 30.68
C GLY A 230 1.94 14.51 32.12
N THR A 231 2.56 15.63 32.37
CA THR A 231 2.45 16.40 33.60
C THR A 231 0.96 16.43 33.98
N ALA A 232 0.61 15.62 34.96
CA ALA A 232 -0.68 15.75 35.63
C ALA A 232 -0.71 17.16 36.21
N SER A 233 -1.44 18.05 35.57
CA SER A 233 -1.83 19.35 36.19
C SER A 233 -2.68 19.02 37.41
N LYS A 234 -2.17 19.44 38.53
CA LYS A 234 -2.95 19.56 39.77
C LYS A 234 -4.10 20.54 39.60
#